data_559a21ffe5a863f1fb21a59f9815a109
#
_entry.id   559a21ffe5a863f1fb21a59f9815a109
#
_cell.length_a   1.000
_cell.length_b   1.000
_cell.length_c   1.000
_cell.angle_alpha   90.00
_cell.angle_beta   90.00
_cell.angle_gamma   90.00
#
_symmetry.space_group_name_H-M   'P 1'
#
loop_
_entity.id
_entity.type
_entity.pdbx_description
1 polymer ?
#
loop_
_entity_poly.entity_id
_entity_poly.type
_entity_poly.pdbx_seq_one_letter_code
_entity_poly.pdbx_strand_id
1 'polypeptide(L)'
;MKEFRKPEHRILAEALALMDRDFLTAAQCWFGGGTAIVLKLGEYRRSLDVDFLCADVDGYRQLRMSAVERGVRAFFPEPVEAIRDFRIDQYGLRTVVKLRGQLIKFEIVREARIPLQGRFDDDLNIPSLTPSDMFAEKLLANADRCQDRAVGYRDAIDLGMLISAYREIPSDAVAKAQAAYGQDIRRKVVWVVNKLRDAEEFNYAAEILQMEADVACGAISALRNESIRIWPDADISEESASPLT
;
A
#
# COMPACT_ATOMS: atom_id res chain seq x y z
N MET A 1 11.39 16.95 5.74
CA MET A 1 11.43 15.57 5.19
C MET A 1 11.81 14.63 6.32
N LYS A 2 11.07 13.55 6.48
CA LYS A 2 11.29 12.53 7.52
C LYS A 2 12.63 11.81 7.33
N GLU A 3 13.36 11.54 8.41
CA GLU A 3 14.55 10.70 8.35
C GLU A 3 14.15 9.21 8.44
N PHE A 4 14.76 8.39 7.58
CA PHE A 4 14.54 6.95 7.55
C PHE A 4 15.74 6.20 8.12
N ARG A 5 15.47 5.13 8.86
CA ARG A 5 16.51 4.30 9.49
C ARG A 5 17.14 3.34 8.48
N LYS A 6 16.30 2.68 7.64
CA LYS A 6 16.75 1.69 6.68
C LYS A 6 17.40 2.38 5.47
N PRO A 7 18.63 2.00 5.06
CA PRO A 7 19.33 2.61 3.93
C PRO A 7 18.51 2.58 2.64
N GLU A 8 17.85 1.46 2.36
CA GLU A 8 17.02 1.30 1.19
C GLU A 8 15.80 2.24 1.17
N HIS A 9 15.23 2.56 2.34
CA HIS A 9 14.12 3.51 2.43
C HIS A 9 14.61 4.96 2.28
N ARG A 10 15.84 5.27 2.68
CA ARG A 10 16.45 6.59 2.38
C ARG A 10 16.58 6.82 0.89
N ILE A 11 17.01 5.80 0.15
CA ILE A 11 17.13 5.87 -1.33
C ILE A 11 15.75 6.02 -1.97
N LEU A 12 14.71 5.34 -1.44
CA LEU A 12 13.34 5.54 -1.92
C LEU A 12 12.84 6.97 -1.65
N ALA A 13 13.08 7.50 -0.46
CA ALA A 13 12.72 8.89 -0.14
C ALA A 13 13.43 9.91 -1.04
N GLU A 14 14.70 9.65 -1.36
CA GLU A 14 15.44 10.45 -2.34
C GLU A 14 14.81 10.33 -3.73
N ALA A 15 14.44 9.13 -4.17
CA ALA A 15 13.77 8.93 -5.45
C ALA A 15 12.43 9.69 -5.51
N LEU A 16 11.61 9.64 -4.46
CA LEU A 16 10.36 10.39 -4.37
C LEU A 16 10.60 11.92 -4.44
N ALA A 17 11.67 12.40 -3.80
CA ALA A 17 12.02 13.84 -3.82
C ALA A 17 12.48 14.35 -5.21
N LEU A 18 12.97 13.45 -6.08
CA LEU A 18 13.37 13.77 -7.46
C LEU A 18 12.19 13.76 -8.45
N MET A 19 10.98 13.37 -8.00
CA MET A 19 9.82 13.27 -8.88
C MET A 19 9.18 14.64 -9.16
N ASP A 20 8.53 14.75 -10.31
CA ASP A 20 7.71 15.89 -10.71
C ASP A 20 6.37 15.87 -9.94
N ARG A 21 6.38 16.47 -8.76
CA ARG A 21 5.24 16.52 -7.84
C ARG A 21 4.07 17.31 -8.38
N ASP A 22 4.35 18.38 -9.11
CA ASP A 22 3.32 19.25 -9.68
C ASP A 22 2.58 18.52 -10.78
N PHE A 23 3.30 17.79 -11.63
CA PHE A 23 2.71 16.96 -12.65
C PHE A 23 1.85 15.82 -12.07
N LEU A 24 2.35 15.12 -11.04
CA LEU A 24 1.60 14.07 -10.35
C LEU A 24 0.34 14.62 -9.69
N THR A 25 0.43 15.78 -9.02
CA THR A 25 -0.72 16.43 -8.39
C THR A 25 -1.77 16.86 -9.42
N ALA A 26 -1.34 17.50 -10.51
CA ALA A 26 -2.23 17.92 -11.59
C ALA A 26 -2.97 16.74 -12.24
N ALA A 27 -2.30 15.59 -12.35
CA ALA A 27 -2.89 14.34 -12.85
C ALA A 27 -3.70 13.56 -11.81
N GLN A 28 -3.88 14.08 -10.59
CA GLN A 28 -4.51 13.36 -9.47
C GLN A 28 -3.92 11.96 -9.26
N CYS A 29 -2.60 11.87 -9.31
CA CYS A 29 -1.83 10.65 -9.18
C CYS A 29 -1.14 10.63 -7.81
N TRP A 30 -1.54 9.71 -6.96
CA TRP A 30 -1.23 9.71 -5.55
C TRP A 30 -0.29 8.57 -5.17
N PHE A 31 0.78 8.87 -4.45
CA PHE A 31 1.65 7.85 -3.87
C PHE A 31 0.86 7.01 -2.87
N GLY A 32 0.90 5.69 -3.03
CA GLY A 32 0.10 4.75 -2.26
C GLY A 32 0.82 3.41 -2.07
N GLY A 33 0.02 2.35 -2.01
CA GLY A 33 0.53 1.00 -1.83
C GLY A 33 1.19 0.75 -0.48
N GLY A 34 1.88 -0.37 -0.38
CA GLY A 34 2.52 -0.80 0.88
C GLY A 34 3.67 0.10 1.31
N THR A 35 4.46 0.58 0.36
CA THR A 35 5.64 1.41 0.66
C THR A 35 5.25 2.77 1.24
N ALA A 36 4.19 3.40 0.76
CA ALA A 36 3.69 4.65 1.32
C ALA A 36 3.32 4.48 2.80
N ILE A 37 2.62 3.38 3.15
CA ILE A 37 2.23 3.06 4.52
C ILE A 37 3.46 2.79 5.39
N VAL A 38 4.39 1.98 4.90
CA VAL A 38 5.63 1.62 5.61
C VAL A 38 6.48 2.86 5.92
N LEU A 39 6.70 3.72 4.93
CA LEU A 39 7.47 4.96 5.12
C LEU A 39 6.77 5.91 6.09
N LYS A 40 5.44 5.98 6.03
CA LYS A 40 4.65 6.85 6.91
C LYS A 40 4.62 6.35 8.35
N LEU A 41 4.50 5.04 8.57
CA LEU A 41 4.28 4.43 9.89
C LEU A 41 5.52 3.81 10.54
N GLY A 42 6.72 4.28 10.22
CA GLY A 42 7.93 3.95 10.98
C GLY A 42 8.70 2.72 10.51
N GLU A 43 8.57 2.36 9.23
CA GLU A 43 9.41 1.33 8.60
C GLU A 43 9.26 -0.07 9.22
N TYR A 44 8.03 -0.43 9.63
CA TYR A 44 7.72 -1.67 10.35
C TYR A 44 8.00 -2.96 9.58
N ARG A 45 8.12 -2.90 8.25
CA ARG A 45 8.52 -4.01 7.38
C ARG A 45 9.39 -3.51 6.22
N ARG A 46 9.92 -4.42 5.44
CA ARG A 46 10.57 -4.07 4.19
C ARG A 46 9.54 -3.85 3.08
N SER A 47 9.67 -2.74 2.33
CA SER A 47 8.85 -2.44 1.15
C SER A 47 9.60 -1.49 0.24
N LEU A 48 9.84 -1.88 -1.01
CA LEU A 48 10.77 -1.20 -1.91
C LEU A 48 10.16 -0.79 -3.26
N ASP A 49 8.89 -1.08 -3.48
CA ASP A 49 8.19 -0.69 -4.71
C ASP A 49 7.63 0.73 -4.55
N VAL A 50 7.71 1.54 -5.58
CA VAL A 50 7.13 2.89 -5.61
C VAL A 50 5.86 2.82 -6.45
N ASP A 51 4.73 2.76 -5.75
CA ASP A 51 3.41 2.60 -6.35
C ASP A 51 2.62 3.92 -6.25
N PHE A 52 2.14 4.38 -7.39
CA PHE A 52 1.17 5.47 -7.49
C PHE A 52 -0.16 4.93 -8.00
N LEU A 53 -1.24 5.58 -7.61
CA LEU A 53 -2.58 5.24 -8.06
C LEU A 53 -3.24 6.48 -8.66
N CYS A 54 -3.90 6.29 -9.81
CA CYS A 54 -4.62 7.34 -10.50
C CYS A 54 -6.01 6.84 -10.90
N ALA A 55 -7.05 7.42 -10.30
CA ALA A 55 -8.44 7.11 -10.63
C ALA A 55 -9.02 8.10 -11.65
N ASP A 56 -8.42 9.29 -11.80
CA ASP A 56 -8.83 10.28 -12.77
C ASP A 56 -8.49 9.84 -14.19
N VAL A 57 -9.50 9.82 -15.07
CA VAL A 57 -9.34 9.31 -16.44
C VAL A 57 -8.47 10.21 -17.31
N ASP A 58 -8.63 11.52 -17.17
CA ASP A 58 -7.88 12.49 -17.95
C ASP A 58 -6.45 12.62 -17.43
N GLY A 59 -6.26 12.60 -16.11
CA GLY A 59 -4.95 12.53 -15.49
C GLY A 59 -4.19 11.27 -15.92
N TYR A 60 -4.82 10.10 -15.88
CA TYR A 60 -4.17 8.87 -16.34
C TYR A 60 -3.80 8.93 -17.84
N ARG A 61 -4.65 9.53 -18.68
CA ARG A 61 -4.34 9.75 -20.09
C ARG A 61 -3.11 10.64 -20.28
N GLN A 62 -3.00 11.74 -19.51
CA GLN A 62 -1.85 12.64 -19.54
C GLN A 62 -0.56 11.92 -19.11
N LEU A 63 -0.61 11.15 -18.01
CA LEU A 63 0.51 10.35 -17.51
C LEU A 63 0.99 9.37 -18.58
N ARG A 64 0.05 8.67 -19.23
CA ARG A 64 0.35 7.71 -20.30
C ARG A 64 1.00 8.36 -21.51
N MET A 65 0.45 9.47 -22.00
CA MET A 65 1.01 10.22 -23.13
C MET A 65 2.43 10.69 -22.82
N SER A 66 2.64 11.28 -21.65
CA SER A 66 3.94 11.75 -21.21
C SER A 66 4.97 10.61 -21.06
N ALA A 67 4.55 9.44 -20.58
CA ALA A 67 5.41 8.26 -20.50
C ALA A 67 5.84 7.77 -21.89
N VAL A 68 4.95 7.80 -22.88
CA VAL A 68 5.27 7.41 -24.26
C VAL A 68 6.25 8.40 -24.91
N GLU A 69 6.05 9.70 -24.69
CA GLU A 69 6.82 10.77 -25.33
C GLU A 69 8.19 10.98 -24.70
N ARG A 70 8.27 10.94 -23.37
CA ARG A 70 9.45 11.36 -22.60
C ARG A 70 10.06 10.25 -21.74
N GLY A 71 9.41 9.06 -21.71
CA GLY A 71 9.85 7.96 -20.87
C GLY A 71 9.91 8.35 -19.38
N VAL A 72 10.94 7.90 -18.69
CA VAL A 72 11.16 8.17 -17.27
C VAL A 72 11.30 9.67 -16.96
N ARG A 73 11.79 10.46 -17.92
CA ARG A 73 11.91 11.92 -17.76
C ARG A 73 10.58 12.65 -17.63
N ALA A 74 9.46 12.00 -17.90
CA ALA A 74 8.13 12.55 -17.62
C ALA A 74 7.85 12.68 -16.14
N PHE A 75 8.47 11.82 -15.34
CA PHE A 75 8.21 11.70 -13.90
C PHE A 75 9.40 12.13 -13.04
N PHE A 76 10.60 12.07 -13.60
CA PHE A 76 11.87 12.45 -12.97
C PHE A 76 12.55 13.51 -13.84
N PRO A 77 12.35 14.81 -13.56
CA PRO A 77 13.01 15.91 -14.29
C PRO A 77 14.53 15.81 -14.21
N GLU A 78 15.06 15.43 -13.05
CA GLU A 78 16.48 15.15 -12.86
C GLU A 78 16.86 13.77 -13.38
N PRO A 79 18.09 13.57 -13.89
CA PRO A 79 18.51 12.31 -14.47
C PRO A 79 18.46 11.15 -13.49
N VAL A 80 17.63 10.17 -13.77
CA VAL A 80 17.56 8.87 -13.10
C VAL A 80 17.83 7.80 -14.17
N GLU A 81 18.63 6.78 -13.84
CA GLU A 81 18.94 5.68 -14.76
C GLU A 81 17.70 4.80 -14.96
N ALA A 82 17.13 4.81 -16.17
CA ALA A 82 16.07 3.89 -16.55
C ALA A 82 16.69 2.54 -16.93
N ILE A 83 16.29 1.46 -16.26
CA ILE A 83 16.77 0.11 -16.56
C ILE A 83 16.02 -0.51 -17.73
N ARG A 84 14.76 -0.11 -17.91
CA ARG A 84 13.92 -0.53 -19.02
C ARG A 84 12.90 0.56 -19.35
N ASP A 85 12.40 0.54 -20.58
CA ASP A 85 11.30 1.38 -20.98
C ASP A 85 10.01 1.04 -20.22
N PHE A 86 9.05 1.98 -20.22
CA PHE A 86 7.74 1.73 -19.65
C PHE A 86 7.01 0.60 -20.38
N ARG A 87 6.59 -0.39 -19.63
CA ARG A 87 5.49 -1.26 -20.05
C ARG A 87 4.18 -0.53 -19.79
N ILE A 88 3.44 -0.26 -20.84
CA ILE A 88 2.20 0.52 -20.81
C ILE A 88 1.06 -0.37 -21.26
N ASP A 89 0.07 -0.58 -20.41
CA ASP A 89 -1.14 -1.32 -20.73
C ASP A 89 -2.39 -0.61 -20.19
N GLN A 90 -3.54 -1.28 -20.23
CA GLN A 90 -4.80 -0.72 -19.73
C GLN A 90 -4.86 -0.63 -18.19
N TYR A 91 -3.98 -1.33 -17.49
CA TYR A 91 -3.97 -1.42 -16.03
C TYR A 91 -2.95 -0.47 -15.39
N GLY A 92 -1.96 0.01 -16.14
CA GLY A 92 -0.96 0.91 -15.58
C GLY A 92 0.28 1.10 -16.45
N LEU A 93 1.21 1.84 -15.85
CA LEU A 93 2.55 2.15 -16.38
C LEU A 93 3.57 1.52 -15.43
N ARG A 94 4.51 0.75 -15.95
CA ARG A 94 5.50 0.04 -15.12
C ARG A 94 6.88 0.14 -15.69
N THR A 95 7.85 0.52 -14.86
CA THR A 95 9.27 0.49 -15.24
C THR A 95 10.13 0.13 -14.04
N VAL A 96 11.44 0.06 -14.24
CA VAL A 96 12.44 -0.06 -13.18
C VAL A 96 13.45 1.05 -13.40
N VAL A 97 13.67 1.83 -12.35
CA VAL A 97 14.72 2.84 -12.31
C VAL A 97 15.81 2.40 -11.34
N LYS A 98 17.00 3.00 -11.47
CA LYS A 98 18.11 2.74 -10.56
C LYS A 98 18.60 4.06 -9.99
N LEU A 99 18.70 4.11 -8.68
CA LEU A 99 19.25 5.23 -7.94
C LEU A 99 20.26 4.70 -6.91
N ARG A 100 21.47 5.27 -6.87
CA ARG A 100 22.56 4.86 -5.96
C ARG A 100 22.81 3.35 -5.92
N GLY A 101 22.66 2.66 -7.06
CA GLY A 101 22.82 1.22 -7.17
C GLY A 101 21.59 0.38 -6.80
N GLN A 102 20.57 0.96 -6.17
CA GLN A 102 19.32 0.28 -5.85
C GLN A 102 18.36 0.29 -7.04
N LEU A 103 17.82 -0.89 -7.35
CA LEU A 103 16.72 -1.03 -8.32
C LEU A 103 15.41 -0.71 -7.62
N ILE A 104 14.62 0.17 -8.22
CA ILE A 104 13.32 0.62 -7.72
C ILE A 104 12.29 0.31 -8.80
N LYS A 105 11.34 -0.55 -8.47
CA LYS A 105 10.15 -0.72 -9.30
C LYS A 105 9.28 0.50 -9.14
N PHE A 106 8.94 1.12 -10.27
CA PHE A 106 8.05 2.26 -10.33
C PHE A 106 6.80 1.87 -11.11
N GLU A 107 5.66 2.02 -10.49
CA GLU A 107 4.37 1.69 -11.08
C GLU A 107 3.37 2.82 -10.85
N ILE A 108 2.58 3.13 -11.88
CA ILE A 108 1.35 3.91 -11.78
C ILE A 108 0.20 2.98 -12.14
N VAL A 109 -0.61 2.63 -11.16
CA VAL A 109 -1.79 1.80 -11.33
C VAL A 109 -2.97 2.67 -11.74
N ARG A 110 -3.68 2.27 -12.80
CA ARG A 110 -4.98 2.85 -13.10
C ARG A 110 -6.03 2.25 -12.17
N GLU A 111 -6.43 3.02 -11.15
CA GLU A 111 -7.50 2.59 -10.27
C GLU A 111 -8.87 2.90 -10.93
N ALA A 112 -9.62 1.85 -11.24
CA ALA A 112 -10.91 1.96 -11.91
C ALA A 112 -12.08 1.50 -11.02
N ARG A 113 -11.81 0.97 -9.83
CA ARG A 113 -12.81 0.38 -8.93
C ARG A 113 -13.43 1.40 -8.00
N ILE A 114 -12.62 2.37 -7.53
CA ILE A 114 -13.03 3.38 -6.57
C ILE A 114 -12.47 4.77 -6.92
N PRO A 115 -13.17 5.85 -6.57
CA PRO A 115 -12.60 7.20 -6.65
C PRO A 115 -11.55 7.38 -5.56
N LEU A 116 -10.46 8.05 -5.89
CA LEU A 116 -9.35 8.32 -4.98
C LEU A 116 -9.19 9.80 -4.67
N GLN A 117 -8.82 10.09 -3.45
CA GLN A 117 -8.43 11.41 -2.98
C GLN A 117 -7.01 11.37 -2.42
N GLY A 118 -6.29 12.43 -2.65
CA GLY A 118 -4.95 12.60 -2.12
C GLY A 118 -4.68 14.04 -1.72
N ARG A 119 -3.58 14.22 -1.04
CA ARG A 119 -3.05 15.52 -0.67
C ARG A 119 -1.54 15.47 -0.63
N PHE A 120 -0.92 16.62 -0.64
CA PHE A 120 0.53 16.70 -0.43
C PHE A 120 0.87 16.21 0.97
N ASP A 121 1.88 15.34 1.06
CA ASP A 121 2.41 14.79 2.31
C ASP A 121 3.75 15.46 2.59
N ASP A 122 3.81 16.33 3.60
CA ASP A 122 5.00 17.11 3.95
C ASP A 122 6.15 16.22 4.45
N ASP A 123 5.84 15.10 5.11
CA ASP A 123 6.83 14.16 5.63
C ASP A 123 7.53 13.41 4.49
N LEU A 124 6.76 12.92 3.53
CA LEU A 124 7.24 12.19 2.36
C LEU A 124 7.59 13.11 1.19
N ASN A 125 7.17 14.37 1.24
CA ASN A 125 7.40 15.40 0.23
C ASN A 125 6.88 15.00 -1.18
N ILE A 126 5.70 14.35 -1.22
CA ILE A 126 5.07 13.84 -2.44
C ILE A 126 3.54 13.84 -2.29
N PRO A 127 2.75 14.06 -3.38
CA PRO A 127 1.30 13.87 -3.33
C PRO A 127 0.97 12.41 -3.01
N SER A 128 0.23 12.18 -1.93
CA SER A 128 -0.06 10.86 -1.39
C SER A 128 -1.54 10.66 -1.15
N LEU A 129 -1.99 9.40 -1.15
CA LEU A 129 -3.36 9.03 -0.79
C LEU A 129 -3.74 9.54 0.60
N THR A 130 -5.00 9.90 0.77
CA THR A 130 -5.56 10.14 2.11
C THR A 130 -5.52 8.85 2.93
N PRO A 131 -5.49 8.94 4.27
CA PRO A 131 -5.58 7.74 5.12
C PRO A 131 -6.80 6.88 4.79
N SER A 132 -7.98 7.48 4.56
CA SER A 132 -9.19 6.75 4.18
C SER A 132 -8.99 5.94 2.90
N ASP A 133 -8.38 6.51 1.88
CA ASP A 133 -8.14 5.80 0.63
C ASP A 133 -7.00 4.77 0.72
N MET A 134 -6.03 4.97 1.62
CA MET A 134 -5.07 3.90 1.96
C MET A 134 -5.78 2.67 2.55
N PHE A 135 -6.76 2.88 3.44
CA PHE A 135 -7.60 1.79 3.96
C PHE A 135 -8.43 1.13 2.87
N ALA A 136 -9.13 1.91 2.04
CA ALA A 136 -9.96 1.37 0.97
C ALA A 136 -9.15 0.50 0.00
N GLU A 137 -7.99 0.99 -0.46
CA GLU A 137 -7.08 0.24 -1.33
C GLU A 137 -6.54 -1.03 -0.66
N LYS A 138 -6.26 -1.01 0.64
CA LYS A 138 -5.80 -2.19 1.37
C LYS A 138 -6.91 -3.22 1.59
N LEU A 139 -8.15 -2.79 1.77
CA LEU A 139 -9.31 -3.70 1.80
C LEU A 139 -9.50 -4.40 0.46
N LEU A 140 -9.40 -3.67 -0.65
CA LEU A 140 -9.48 -4.24 -2.00
C LEU A 140 -8.30 -5.20 -2.28
N ALA A 141 -7.08 -4.78 -1.98
CA ALA A 141 -5.89 -5.60 -2.18
C ALA A 141 -5.93 -6.90 -1.33
N ASN A 142 -6.44 -6.82 -0.09
CA ASN A 142 -6.66 -8.00 0.74
C ASN A 142 -7.72 -8.92 0.12
N ALA A 143 -8.81 -8.37 -0.41
CA ALA A 143 -9.84 -9.18 -1.07
C ALA A 143 -9.29 -9.90 -2.30
N ASP A 144 -8.44 -9.24 -3.08
CA ASP A 144 -7.84 -9.82 -4.29
C ASP A 144 -6.87 -10.97 -3.99
N ARG A 145 -6.06 -10.87 -2.92
CA ARG A 145 -4.89 -11.75 -2.78
C ARG A 145 -4.59 -12.28 -1.37
N CYS A 146 -5.49 -12.14 -0.39
CA CYS A 146 -5.24 -12.67 0.95
C CYS A 146 -5.02 -14.19 0.99
N GLN A 147 -5.55 -14.92 0.00
CA GLN A 147 -5.39 -16.37 -0.12
C GLN A 147 -4.10 -16.80 -0.84
N ASP A 148 -3.38 -15.85 -1.43
CA ASP A 148 -2.04 -16.12 -1.98
C ASP A 148 -0.99 -16.04 -0.85
N ARG A 149 -0.58 -17.20 -0.35
CA ARG A 149 0.41 -17.32 0.73
C ARG A 149 1.73 -16.61 0.39
N ALA A 150 2.10 -16.57 -0.89
CA ALA A 150 3.36 -15.96 -1.34
C ALA A 150 3.46 -14.44 -1.05
N VAL A 151 2.33 -13.75 -0.87
CA VAL A 151 2.34 -12.33 -0.51
C VAL A 151 2.50 -12.08 1.00
N GLY A 152 2.55 -13.12 1.84
CA GLY A 152 2.80 -13.04 3.28
C GLY A 152 1.71 -12.26 4.05
N TYR A 153 0.48 -12.28 3.57
CA TYR A 153 -0.67 -11.58 4.20
C TYR A 153 -0.43 -10.08 4.43
N ARG A 154 0.48 -9.48 3.66
CA ARG A 154 0.97 -8.10 3.87
C ARG A 154 -0.14 -7.05 3.91
N ASP A 155 -1.25 -7.24 3.16
CA ASP A 155 -2.32 -6.26 3.12
C ASP A 155 -3.14 -6.25 4.40
N ALA A 156 -3.36 -7.40 5.03
CA ALA A 156 -3.97 -7.52 6.35
C ALA A 156 -3.09 -6.88 7.44
N ILE A 157 -1.79 -7.10 7.38
CA ILE A 157 -0.83 -6.48 8.31
C ILE A 157 -0.77 -4.96 8.11
N ASP A 158 -0.73 -4.48 6.86
CA ASP A 158 -0.78 -3.05 6.55
C ASP A 158 -2.08 -2.40 7.07
N LEU A 159 -3.24 -3.09 6.96
CA LEU A 159 -4.51 -2.66 7.57
C LEU A 159 -4.39 -2.54 9.09
N GLY A 160 -3.83 -3.54 9.76
CA GLY A 160 -3.61 -3.50 11.21
C GLY A 160 -2.69 -2.36 11.64
N MET A 161 -1.64 -2.07 10.89
CA MET A 161 -0.75 -0.94 11.14
C MET A 161 -1.46 0.41 10.94
N LEU A 162 -2.29 0.52 9.90
CA LEU A 162 -3.13 1.70 9.70
C LEU A 162 -4.12 1.90 10.86
N ILE A 163 -4.77 0.83 11.33
CA ILE A 163 -5.68 0.89 12.50
C ILE A 163 -4.92 1.33 13.74
N SER A 164 -3.74 0.79 13.98
CA SER A 164 -2.89 1.18 15.14
C SER A 164 -2.54 2.67 15.11
N ALA A 165 -2.35 3.24 13.92
CA ALA A 165 -2.00 4.65 13.75
C ALA A 165 -3.22 5.60 13.77
N TYR A 166 -4.34 5.20 13.15
CA TYR A 166 -5.53 6.05 12.94
C TYR A 166 -6.72 5.64 13.80
N ARG A 167 -6.61 4.57 14.60
CA ARG A 167 -7.53 4.02 15.60
C ARG A 167 -8.67 3.18 15.05
N GLU A 168 -9.18 3.44 13.86
CA GLU A 168 -10.30 2.72 13.26
C GLU A 168 -10.20 2.73 11.73
N ILE A 169 -10.93 1.85 11.07
CA ILE A 169 -11.15 1.93 9.62
C ILE A 169 -12.27 2.95 9.38
N PRO A 170 -12.01 4.02 8.61
CA PRO A 170 -13.05 4.99 8.29
C PRO A 170 -14.24 4.34 7.58
N SER A 171 -15.45 4.72 7.96
CA SER A 171 -16.68 4.14 7.39
C SER A 171 -16.82 4.38 5.88
N ASP A 172 -16.29 5.50 5.38
CA ASP A 172 -16.25 5.80 3.95
C ASP A 172 -15.26 4.89 3.20
N ALA A 173 -14.15 4.48 3.83
CA ALA A 173 -13.22 3.50 3.25
C ALA A 173 -13.89 2.12 3.09
N VAL A 174 -14.62 1.67 4.12
CA VAL A 174 -15.40 0.44 4.06
C VAL A 174 -16.47 0.52 2.97
N ALA A 175 -17.21 1.64 2.93
CA ALA A 175 -18.25 1.86 1.94
C ALA A 175 -17.70 1.86 0.50
N LYS A 176 -16.57 2.55 0.25
CA LYS A 176 -15.88 2.53 -1.05
C LYS A 176 -15.49 1.11 -1.46
N ALA A 177 -14.83 0.37 -0.58
CA ALA A 177 -14.39 -1.00 -0.86
C ALA A 177 -15.60 -1.94 -1.12
N GLN A 178 -16.66 -1.83 -0.31
CA GLN A 178 -17.87 -2.63 -0.49
C GLN A 178 -18.66 -2.25 -1.75
N ALA A 179 -18.65 -0.99 -2.16
CA ALA A 179 -19.25 -0.59 -3.44
C ALA A 179 -18.58 -1.28 -4.63
N ALA A 180 -17.27 -1.57 -4.56
CA ALA A 180 -16.53 -2.27 -5.60
C ALA A 180 -16.70 -3.80 -5.52
N TYR A 181 -16.58 -4.40 -4.33
CA TYR A 181 -16.47 -5.86 -4.17
C TYR A 181 -17.56 -6.48 -3.26
N GLY A 182 -18.55 -5.69 -2.83
CA GLY A 182 -19.67 -6.18 -2.03
C GLY A 182 -19.24 -6.88 -0.75
N GLN A 183 -19.88 -7.99 -0.47
CA GLN A 183 -19.63 -8.81 0.73
C GLN A 183 -18.26 -9.51 0.72
N ASP A 184 -17.56 -9.51 -0.41
CA ASP A 184 -16.25 -10.16 -0.49
C ASP A 184 -15.22 -9.46 0.41
N ILE A 185 -15.34 -8.15 0.60
CA ILE A 185 -14.50 -7.39 1.54
C ILE A 185 -14.58 -8.01 2.94
N ARG A 186 -15.79 -8.14 3.51
CA ARG A 186 -16.01 -8.75 4.82
C ARG A 186 -15.46 -10.19 4.85
N ARG A 187 -15.88 -11.00 3.87
CA ARG A 187 -15.52 -12.43 3.81
C ARG A 187 -14.00 -12.65 3.81
N LYS A 188 -13.27 -11.85 3.06
CA LYS A 188 -11.82 -11.98 2.94
C LYS A 188 -11.05 -11.40 4.14
N VAL A 189 -11.56 -10.36 4.79
CA VAL A 189 -10.99 -9.87 6.05
C VAL A 189 -11.20 -10.92 7.16
N VAL A 190 -12.40 -11.47 7.30
CA VAL A 190 -12.68 -12.53 8.28
C VAL A 190 -11.79 -13.76 8.03
N TRP A 191 -11.66 -14.16 6.78
CA TRP A 191 -10.80 -15.29 6.41
C TRP A 191 -9.34 -15.07 6.85
N VAL A 192 -8.74 -13.92 6.54
CA VAL A 192 -7.33 -13.68 6.84
C VAL A 192 -7.08 -13.51 8.34
N VAL A 193 -8.01 -12.89 9.08
CA VAL A 193 -7.93 -12.74 10.54
C VAL A 193 -7.96 -14.11 11.22
N ASN A 194 -8.82 -15.02 10.77
CA ASN A 194 -8.86 -16.39 11.28
C ASN A 194 -7.63 -17.21 10.87
N LYS A 195 -7.14 -17.01 9.63
CA LYS A 195 -5.95 -17.72 9.13
C LYS A 195 -4.69 -17.35 9.92
N LEU A 196 -4.52 -16.09 10.25
CA LEU A 196 -3.35 -15.58 11.00
C LEU A 196 -3.37 -15.91 12.51
N ARG A 197 -4.35 -16.69 12.99
CA ARG A 197 -4.32 -17.32 14.32
C ARG A 197 -3.46 -18.57 14.35
N ASP A 198 -3.25 -19.19 13.21
CA ASP A 198 -2.33 -20.31 13.08
C ASP A 198 -0.89 -19.78 13.28
N ALA A 199 -0.17 -20.35 14.26
CA ALA A 199 1.18 -19.92 14.60
C ALA A 199 2.17 -20.11 13.43
N GLU A 200 1.98 -21.14 12.59
CA GLU A 200 2.82 -21.36 11.41
C GLU A 200 2.62 -20.23 10.40
N GLU A 201 1.36 -19.86 10.12
CA GLU A 201 1.06 -18.80 9.17
C GLU A 201 1.46 -17.41 9.68
N PHE A 202 1.31 -17.18 10.99
CA PHE A 202 1.79 -15.96 11.64
C PHE A 202 3.31 -15.81 11.51
N ASN A 203 4.06 -16.85 11.90
CA ASN A 203 5.52 -16.85 11.84
C ASN A 203 6.02 -16.69 10.41
N TYR A 204 5.40 -17.39 9.46
CA TYR A 204 5.68 -17.23 8.03
C TYR A 204 5.48 -15.78 7.56
N ALA A 205 4.38 -15.13 7.96
CA ALA A 205 4.10 -13.75 7.59
C ALA A 205 5.17 -12.79 8.17
N ALA A 206 5.50 -12.91 9.45
CA ALA A 206 6.51 -12.09 10.11
C ALA A 206 7.89 -12.24 9.45
N GLU A 207 8.29 -13.47 9.14
CA GLU A 207 9.57 -13.78 8.50
C GLU A 207 9.65 -13.20 7.08
N ILE A 208 8.67 -13.48 6.21
CA ILE A 208 8.71 -13.05 4.80
C ILE A 208 8.64 -11.53 4.67
N LEU A 209 7.95 -10.85 5.60
CA LEU A 209 7.84 -9.39 5.66
C LEU A 209 8.99 -8.72 6.40
N GLN A 210 9.89 -9.52 7.01
CA GLN A 210 11.02 -9.05 7.82
C GLN A 210 10.55 -8.09 8.93
N MET A 211 9.54 -8.53 9.69
CA MET A 211 8.91 -7.78 10.78
C MET A 211 9.29 -8.35 12.13
N GLU A 212 9.35 -7.48 13.14
CA GLU A 212 9.37 -7.90 14.54
C GLU A 212 8.04 -8.58 14.89
N ALA A 213 8.11 -9.75 15.55
CA ALA A 213 6.93 -10.55 15.87
C ALA A 213 5.89 -9.78 16.69
N ASP A 214 6.33 -9.01 17.68
CA ASP A 214 5.45 -8.20 18.52
C ASP A 214 4.69 -7.13 17.72
N VAL A 215 5.35 -6.51 16.72
CA VAL A 215 4.72 -5.52 15.85
C VAL A 215 3.68 -6.21 14.95
N ALA A 216 4.02 -7.37 14.40
CA ALA A 216 3.08 -8.15 13.58
C ALA A 216 1.86 -8.61 14.40
N CYS A 217 2.08 -9.10 15.63
CA CYS A 217 1.03 -9.50 16.57
C CYS A 217 0.10 -8.34 16.89
N GLY A 218 0.65 -7.17 17.22
CA GLY A 218 -0.13 -5.96 17.47
C GLY A 218 -0.99 -5.53 16.28
N ALA A 219 -0.44 -5.59 15.07
CA ALA A 219 -1.17 -5.27 13.84
C ALA A 219 -2.35 -6.23 13.61
N ILE A 220 -2.11 -7.53 13.75
CA ILE A 220 -3.16 -8.56 13.55
C ILE A 220 -4.26 -8.43 14.61
N SER A 221 -3.90 -8.20 15.87
CA SER A 221 -4.85 -7.97 16.97
C SER A 221 -5.68 -6.70 16.72
N ALA A 222 -5.07 -5.63 16.23
CA ALA A 222 -5.79 -4.41 15.87
C ALA A 222 -6.80 -4.66 14.74
N LEU A 223 -6.41 -5.36 13.68
CA LEU A 223 -7.32 -5.71 12.58
C LEU A 223 -8.46 -6.60 13.07
N ARG A 224 -8.18 -7.59 13.92
CA ARG A 224 -9.18 -8.48 14.49
C ARG A 224 -10.23 -7.74 15.29
N ASN A 225 -9.80 -6.91 16.24
CA ASN A 225 -10.69 -6.14 17.11
C ASN A 225 -11.57 -5.18 16.30
N GLU A 226 -11.00 -4.54 15.31
CA GLU A 226 -11.70 -3.64 14.42
C GLU A 226 -12.70 -4.39 13.52
N SER A 227 -12.35 -5.58 13.06
CA SER A 227 -13.25 -6.44 12.28
C SER A 227 -14.47 -6.88 13.09
N ILE A 228 -14.30 -7.20 14.37
CA ILE A 228 -15.41 -7.51 15.30
C ILE A 228 -16.30 -6.26 15.49
N ARG A 229 -15.70 -5.08 15.61
CA ARG A 229 -16.46 -3.83 15.75
C ARG A 229 -17.32 -3.53 14.52
N ILE A 230 -16.76 -3.70 13.31
CA ILE A 230 -17.47 -3.38 12.06
C ILE A 230 -18.48 -4.49 11.69
N TRP A 231 -18.15 -5.74 11.94
CA TRP A 231 -18.96 -6.90 11.60
C TRP A 231 -19.18 -7.80 12.82
N PRO A 232 -20.01 -7.38 13.79
CA PRO A 232 -20.17 -8.10 15.05
C PRO A 232 -20.81 -9.49 14.92
N ASP A 233 -21.46 -9.76 13.80
CA ASP A 233 -22.06 -11.05 13.42
C ASP A 233 -21.12 -11.91 12.54
N ALA A 234 -19.87 -11.48 12.35
CA ALA A 234 -18.89 -12.29 11.61
C ALA A 234 -18.36 -13.43 12.48
N ASP A 235 -18.13 -14.57 11.84
CA ASP A 235 -17.51 -15.75 12.47
C ASP A 235 -15.99 -15.53 12.61
N ILE A 236 -15.63 -14.69 13.59
CA ILE A 236 -14.25 -14.44 13.97
C ILE A 236 -13.98 -15.24 15.25
N SER A 237 -13.13 -16.26 15.11
CA SER A 237 -12.80 -17.15 16.22
C SER A 237 -12.23 -16.39 17.42
N GLU A 238 -12.58 -16.78 18.62
CA GLU A 238 -12.03 -16.19 19.87
C GLU A 238 -10.52 -16.41 19.97
N GLU A 239 -9.79 -15.47 20.57
CA GLU A 239 -8.37 -15.66 20.82
C GLU A 239 -8.13 -16.90 21.67
N SER A 240 -7.27 -17.82 21.22
CA SER A 240 -6.72 -18.82 22.11
C SER A 240 -5.82 -18.09 23.12
N ALA A 241 -6.22 -18.12 24.40
CA ALA A 241 -5.43 -17.57 25.50
C ALA A 241 -4.15 -18.41 25.70
N SER A 242 -3.19 -18.30 24.80
CA SER A 242 -1.84 -18.82 25.02
C SER A 242 -0.84 -17.80 24.54
N PRO A 243 -0.09 -17.18 25.45
CA PRO A 243 1.06 -16.42 25.06
C PRO A 243 2.07 -17.37 24.39
N LEU A 244 2.63 -16.91 23.31
CA LEU A 244 3.81 -17.51 22.71
C LEU A 244 4.91 -17.60 23.79
N THR A 245 5.16 -18.80 24.32
CA THR A 245 6.35 -19.12 25.12
C THR A 245 7.53 -19.38 24.20
#